data_afbe3e1547f2cd860cfe298371fd6ef7
#
_entry.id   afbe3e1547f2cd860cfe298371fd6ef7
#
_cell.length_a   1.000
_cell.length_b   1.000
_cell.length_c   1.000
_cell.angle_alpha   90.00
_cell.angle_beta   90.00
_cell.angle_gamma   90.00
#
_symmetry.space_group_name_H-M   'P 1'
#
loop_
_entity.id
_entity.type
_entity.pdbx_description
1 polymer ?
#
loop_
_entity_poly.entity_id
_entity_poly.type
_entity_poly.pdbx_seq_one_letter_code
_entity_poly.pdbx_strand_id
1 'polypeptide(L)'
;MTLKKLVIAGFAVAALMMPTFGVLAQDAAPAAPAEGAPAAAPAEGAAAPAAAPAGNANPAQNWLKVCDPIADGKQACIMRQVVVANGQFLGSFLLRDDPGQESRLLAVAAVPLGVLLPFGLTWQIDGGKPIRVPFMLCDPQSCATQLVINEAYVNSLKKGGVLKLTAKNRQNKDLVIDISLAGFTSVYDGAAAMTFDEFNKQAATPTALEKQLQDRAEQLRQQMGTEGGATPPAEAPAAPQ
;
A
#
# COMPACT_ATOMS: atom_id res chain seq x y z
N MET A 1 -51.84 24.03 11.84
CA MET A 1 -51.52 25.43 12.19
C MET A 1 -50.05 25.61 11.90
N THR A 2 -49.51 26.34 11.05
CA THR A 2 -49.83 27.40 10.11
C THR A 2 -48.67 27.45 9.09
N LEU A 3 -49.01 27.41 7.83
CA LEU A 3 -48.15 27.75 6.69
C LEU A 3 -47.54 29.17 6.86
N LYS A 4 -46.26 29.36 6.50
CA LYS A 4 -45.79 30.66 5.99
C LYS A 4 -44.97 30.48 4.75
N LYS A 5 -45.58 30.84 3.63
CA LYS A 5 -44.96 31.14 2.32
C LYS A 5 -44.28 32.52 2.40
N LEU A 6 -43.13 32.67 1.74
CA LEU A 6 -42.59 33.92 1.18
C LEU A 6 -41.70 33.54 0.00
N VAL A 7 -42.05 33.67 -1.24
CA VAL A 7 -42.23 34.81 -2.17
C VAL A 7 -40.90 35.54 -2.48
N ILE A 8 -40.32 35.17 -3.61
CA ILE A 8 -39.83 35.84 -4.82
C ILE A 8 -39.11 37.20 -4.69
N ALA A 9 -37.89 37.25 -5.29
CA ALA A 9 -37.33 38.31 -6.14
C ALA A 9 -36.05 37.72 -6.77
N GLY A 10 -35.77 37.56 -8.01
CA GLY A 10 -35.93 38.36 -9.20
C GLY A 10 -34.75 39.33 -9.36
N PHE A 11 -33.58 38.91 -9.99
CA PHE A 11 -32.60 39.86 -10.55
C PHE A 11 -31.97 39.28 -11.82
N ALA A 12 -32.32 39.87 -12.87
CA ALA A 12 -31.72 40.57 -13.99
C ALA A 12 -30.42 40.00 -14.58
N VAL A 13 -30.58 39.70 -15.85
CA VAL A 13 -29.58 39.43 -16.90
C VAL A 13 -28.65 40.64 -17.08
N ALA A 14 -27.33 40.41 -17.07
CA ALA A 14 -26.35 41.33 -17.63
C ALA A 14 -25.51 40.55 -18.66
N ALA A 15 -25.78 40.81 -19.91
CA ALA A 15 -24.96 40.40 -21.04
C ALA A 15 -23.67 41.24 -21.09
N LEU A 16 -22.49 40.62 -21.07
CA LEU A 16 -21.22 41.27 -21.34
C LEU A 16 -20.61 40.67 -22.60
N MET A 17 -20.47 41.55 -23.58
CA MET A 17 -19.87 41.36 -24.90
C MET A 17 -18.41 40.92 -24.79
N MET A 18 -18.01 39.86 -25.52
CA MET A 18 -16.65 39.50 -25.80
C MET A 18 -16.12 40.19 -27.07
N PRO A 19 -14.89 40.71 -27.06
CA PRO A 19 -14.23 41.14 -28.30
C PRO A 19 -13.58 39.93 -28.97
N THR A 20 -13.87 39.77 -30.26
CA THR A 20 -13.23 38.85 -31.19
C THR A 20 -11.84 39.35 -31.54
N PHE A 21 -10.78 38.58 -31.20
CA PHE A 21 -9.45 38.81 -31.74
C PHE A 21 -9.27 37.97 -33.01
N GLY A 22 -8.91 38.69 -34.09
CA GLY A 22 -8.74 38.13 -35.41
C GLY A 22 -7.55 37.18 -35.51
N VAL A 23 -7.75 36.12 -36.25
CA VAL A 23 -6.72 35.16 -36.66
C VAL A 23 -5.99 35.77 -37.87
N LEU A 24 -4.69 36.04 -37.76
CA LEU A 24 -3.82 36.26 -38.88
C LEU A 24 -3.33 34.92 -39.41
N ALA A 25 -3.79 34.57 -40.60
CA ALA A 25 -3.27 33.46 -41.39
C ALA A 25 -1.87 33.85 -41.91
N GLN A 26 -0.85 33.06 -41.58
CA GLN A 26 0.46 33.12 -42.23
C GLN A 26 0.54 32.02 -43.29
N ASP A 27 0.67 32.47 -44.54
CA ASP A 27 0.99 31.64 -45.71
C ASP A 27 2.35 30.95 -45.50
N ALA A 28 2.35 29.62 -45.59
CA ALA A 28 3.57 28.82 -45.69
C ALA A 28 3.81 28.42 -47.12
N ALA A 29 4.94 28.88 -47.67
CA ALA A 29 5.46 28.48 -48.96
C ALA A 29 5.89 26.99 -48.97
N PRO A 30 5.83 26.30 -50.14
CA PRO A 30 6.21 24.89 -50.23
C PRO A 30 7.73 24.71 -50.25
N ALA A 31 8.25 23.86 -49.37
CA ALA A 31 9.64 23.43 -49.41
C ALA A 31 9.83 22.20 -50.30
N ALA A 32 10.93 22.25 -51.08
CA ALA A 32 11.35 21.22 -52.02
C ALA A 32 11.79 19.89 -51.34
N PRO A 33 11.82 18.75 -52.03
CA PRO A 33 12.21 17.46 -51.49
C PRO A 33 13.73 17.37 -51.32
N ALA A 34 14.19 17.01 -50.12
CA ALA A 34 15.56 16.61 -49.82
C ALA A 34 15.71 15.10 -49.89
N GLU A 35 16.55 14.66 -50.83
CA GLU A 35 17.05 13.29 -50.96
C GLU A 35 17.93 12.87 -49.82
N GLY A 36 17.77 11.62 -49.37
CA GLY A 36 18.85 10.75 -48.93
C GLY A 36 19.37 10.98 -47.53
N ALA A 37 18.82 10.27 -46.54
CA ALA A 37 19.53 9.89 -45.34
C ALA A 37 19.43 8.38 -45.11
N PRO A 38 20.55 7.72 -44.72
CA PRO A 38 20.61 6.25 -44.63
C PRO A 38 19.82 5.74 -43.42
N ALA A 39 19.23 4.56 -43.59
CA ALA A 39 18.48 3.83 -42.56
C ALA A 39 19.29 3.65 -41.29
N ALA A 40 18.78 4.22 -40.20
CA ALA A 40 19.25 3.91 -38.87
C ALA A 40 18.77 2.50 -38.50
N ALA A 41 19.70 1.67 -38.06
CA ALA A 41 19.48 0.35 -37.51
C ALA A 41 18.48 0.37 -36.32
N PRO A 42 17.69 -0.67 -36.10
CA PRO A 42 16.81 -0.74 -34.95
C PRO A 42 17.64 -0.84 -33.68
N ALA A 43 17.44 0.09 -32.76
CA ALA A 43 17.97 0.00 -31.41
C ALA A 43 17.23 -1.12 -30.67
N GLU A 44 17.84 -2.29 -30.63
CA GLU A 44 17.56 -3.30 -29.64
C GLU A 44 17.94 -2.75 -28.26
N GLY A 45 16.92 -2.55 -27.44
CA GLY A 45 17.09 -2.02 -26.09
C GLY A 45 15.76 -1.93 -25.36
N ALA A 46 14.82 -2.86 -25.64
CA ALA A 46 13.74 -3.11 -24.71
C ALA A 46 14.32 -3.76 -23.47
N ALA A 47 14.55 -2.94 -22.42
CA ALA A 47 14.82 -3.47 -21.09
C ALA A 47 13.69 -4.44 -20.75
N ALA A 48 14.04 -5.72 -20.62
CA ALA A 48 13.14 -6.73 -20.12
C ALA A 48 12.56 -6.24 -18.78
N PRO A 49 11.25 -6.40 -18.52
CA PRO A 49 10.70 -6.10 -17.21
C PRO A 49 11.48 -6.93 -16.20
N ALA A 50 11.99 -6.25 -15.16
CA ALA A 50 12.68 -6.91 -14.06
C ALA A 50 11.78 -8.07 -13.59
N ALA A 51 12.32 -9.27 -13.63
CA ALA A 51 11.63 -10.47 -13.19
C ALA A 51 11.15 -10.20 -11.75
N ALA A 52 9.85 -10.34 -11.55
CA ALA A 52 9.28 -10.35 -10.22
C ALA A 52 10.05 -11.39 -9.39
N PRO A 53 10.37 -11.13 -8.10
CA PRO A 53 11.04 -12.10 -7.26
C PRO A 53 10.25 -13.40 -7.31
N ALA A 54 10.97 -14.51 -7.59
CA ALA A 54 10.37 -15.83 -7.70
C ALA A 54 9.56 -16.11 -6.43
N GLY A 55 8.24 -16.08 -6.55
CA GLY A 55 7.34 -16.50 -5.49
C GLY A 55 7.66 -17.94 -5.12
N ASN A 56 7.40 -18.32 -3.86
CA ASN A 56 7.58 -19.67 -3.38
C ASN A 56 7.06 -20.69 -4.40
N ALA A 57 7.74 -21.82 -4.53
CA ALA A 57 7.40 -22.89 -5.49
C ALA A 57 5.96 -23.43 -5.30
N ASN A 58 5.35 -23.21 -4.11
CA ASN A 58 3.94 -23.50 -3.83
C ASN A 58 3.14 -22.19 -3.68
N PRO A 59 2.28 -21.85 -4.65
CA PRO A 59 1.48 -20.62 -4.60
C PRO A 59 0.60 -20.46 -3.36
N ALA A 60 0.13 -21.58 -2.77
CA ALA A 60 -0.65 -21.54 -1.54
C ALA A 60 0.15 -21.05 -0.33
N GLN A 61 1.48 -21.16 -0.36
CA GLN A 61 2.35 -20.66 0.72
C GLN A 61 2.50 -19.13 0.72
N ASN A 62 2.06 -18.44 -0.33
CA ASN A 62 2.06 -16.98 -0.38
C ASN A 62 0.94 -16.37 0.49
N TRP A 63 -0.09 -17.17 0.79
CA TRP A 63 -1.25 -16.74 1.56
C TRP A 63 -1.28 -17.42 2.92
N LEU A 64 -1.45 -16.63 3.98
CA LEU A 64 -1.66 -17.10 5.35
C LEU A 64 -3.10 -16.85 5.74
N LYS A 65 -3.82 -17.90 6.16
CA LYS A 65 -5.18 -17.82 6.72
C LYS A 65 -5.14 -18.16 8.20
N VAL A 66 -5.65 -17.24 9.01
CA VAL A 66 -5.75 -17.36 10.46
C VAL A 66 -7.21 -17.20 10.83
N CYS A 67 -7.76 -18.09 11.65
CA CYS A 67 -9.17 -18.03 12.05
C CYS A 67 -9.32 -18.36 13.53
N ASP A 68 -10.29 -17.70 14.15
CA ASP A 68 -10.79 -18.07 15.47
C ASP A 68 -12.27 -18.39 15.42
N PRO A 69 -12.73 -19.33 16.24
CA PRO A 69 -14.15 -19.62 16.39
C PRO A 69 -14.86 -18.43 17.03
N ILE A 70 -16.04 -18.11 16.52
CA ILE A 70 -16.97 -17.14 17.08
C ILE A 70 -18.29 -17.82 17.42
N ALA A 71 -19.27 -17.06 17.92
CA ALA A 71 -20.59 -17.58 18.24
C ALA A 71 -21.23 -18.31 17.04
N ASP A 72 -22.19 -19.18 17.29
CA ASP A 72 -22.96 -19.93 16.29
C ASP A 72 -22.13 -20.89 15.40
N GLY A 73 -21.00 -21.37 15.88
CA GLY A 73 -20.13 -22.30 15.15
C GLY A 73 -19.48 -21.71 13.90
N LYS A 74 -19.51 -20.36 13.76
CA LYS A 74 -18.84 -19.63 12.70
C LYS A 74 -17.39 -19.34 13.06
N GLN A 75 -16.63 -18.86 12.10
CA GLN A 75 -15.24 -18.44 12.30
C GLN A 75 -15.05 -17.02 11.78
N ALA A 76 -14.32 -16.21 12.53
CA ALA A 76 -13.75 -14.96 12.04
C ALA A 76 -12.35 -15.25 11.50
N CYS A 77 -12.10 -14.89 10.26
CA CYS A 77 -10.84 -15.19 9.57
C CYS A 77 -10.17 -13.94 9.06
N ILE A 78 -8.84 -13.94 9.08
CA ILE A 78 -8.03 -13.06 8.24
C ILE A 78 -7.21 -13.90 7.28
N MET A 79 -7.07 -13.40 6.08
CA MET A 79 -6.21 -13.99 5.06
C MET A 79 -5.29 -12.90 4.53
N ARG A 80 -3.97 -13.14 4.55
CA ARG A 80 -3.00 -12.10 4.20
C ARG A 80 -1.89 -12.63 3.32
N GLN A 81 -1.37 -11.73 2.48
CA GLN A 81 -0.12 -11.90 1.76
C GLN A 81 0.75 -10.66 2.00
N VAL A 82 2.05 -10.88 2.21
CA VAL A 82 3.06 -9.82 2.33
C VAL A 82 4.08 -10.02 1.23
N VAL A 83 4.35 -8.97 0.47
CA VAL A 83 5.36 -8.96 -0.58
C VAL A 83 6.61 -8.28 -0.03
N VAL A 84 7.72 -9.01 -0.07
CA VAL A 84 9.04 -8.51 0.32
C VAL A 84 10.04 -8.78 -0.80
N ALA A 85 11.01 -7.88 -1.00
CA ALA A 85 12.15 -8.10 -1.87
C ALA A 85 13.41 -7.59 -1.18
N ASN A 86 14.49 -8.38 -1.22
CA ASN A 86 15.76 -8.06 -0.56
C ASN A 86 15.60 -7.69 0.94
N GLY A 87 14.67 -8.36 1.63
CA GLY A 87 14.35 -8.08 3.04
C GLY A 87 13.55 -6.79 3.28
N GLN A 88 13.16 -6.07 2.24
CA GLN A 88 12.37 -4.85 2.35
C GLN A 88 10.88 -5.13 2.08
N PHE A 89 10.02 -4.52 2.88
CA PHE A 89 8.58 -4.54 2.66
C PHE A 89 8.24 -3.76 1.39
N LEU A 90 7.55 -4.41 0.46
CA LEU A 90 7.04 -3.78 -0.77
C LEU A 90 5.55 -3.49 -0.69
N GLY A 91 4.79 -4.34 -0.02
CA GLY A 91 3.36 -4.18 0.13
C GLY A 91 2.70 -5.39 0.74
N SER A 92 1.43 -5.24 1.12
CA SER A 92 0.62 -6.35 1.61
C SER A 92 -0.84 -6.18 1.24
N PHE A 93 -1.53 -7.30 1.21
CA PHE A 93 -2.98 -7.34 1.11
C PHE A 93 -3.53 -8.27 2.19
N LEU A 94 -4.57 -7.83 2.87
CA LEU A 94 -5.27 -8.56 3.90
C LEU A 94 -6.76 -8.52 3.62
N LEU A 95 -7.41 -9.66 3.70
CA LEU A 95 -8.86 -9.81 3.69
C LEU A 95 -9.33 -10.35 5.03
N ARG A 96 -10.20 -9.61 5.70
CA ARG A 96 -10.96 -10.07 6.87
C ARG A 96 -12.31 -10.56 6.42
N ASP A 97 -12.70 -11.75 6.86
CA ASP A 97 -14.05 -12.30 6.78
C ASP A 97 -14.53 -12.57 8.20
N ASP A 98 -15.43 -11.73 8.69
CA ASP A 98 -15.94 -11.80 10.06
C ASP A 98 -17.48 -11.77 10.03
N PRO A 99 -18.11 -12.96 10.03
CA PRO A 99 -19.58 -13.07 10.00
C PRO A 99 -20.30 -12.47 11.20
N GLY A 100 -19.56 -12.13 12.27
CA GLY A 100 -20.09 -11.47 13.46
C GLY A 100 -20.21 -9.95 13.34
N GLN A 101 -19.68 -9.36 12.26
CA GLN A 101 -19.64 -7.91 12.05
C GLN A 101 -20.59 -7.46 10.95
N GLU A 102 -21.13 -6.24 11.07
CA GLU A 102 -21.96 -5.61 10.03
C GLU A 102 -21.20 -5.51 8.69
N SER A 103 -19.92 -5.08 8.76
CA SER A 103 -19.02 -5.09 7.61
C SER A 103 -18.22 -6.39 7.59
N ARG A 104 -18.89 -7.50 7.22
CA ARG A 104 -18.30 -8.84 7.22
C ARG A 104 -16.98 -8.91 6.47
N LEU A 105 -16.96 -8.40 5.23
CA LEU A 105 -15.82 -8.48 4.34
C LEU A 105 -15.09 -7.14 4.29
N LEU A 106 -13.88 -7.12 4.81
CA LEU A 106 -13.03 -5.94 4.87
C LEU A 106 -11.66 -6.25 4.25
N ALA A 107 -11.31 -5.50 3.22
CA ALA A 107 -10.00 -5.62 2.58
C ALA A 107 -9.12 -4.44 3.00
N VAL A 108 -7.86 -4.73 3.29
CA VAL A 108 -6.82 -3.75 3.65
C VAL A 108 -5.62 -3.97 2.73
N ALA A 109 -5.13 -2.90 2.12
CA ALA A 109 -3.86 -2.94 1.39
C ALA A 109 -2.91 -1.92 1.98
N ALA A 110 -1.65 -2.32 2.17
CA ALA A 110 -0.60 -1.46 2.67
C ALA A 110 0.56 -1.38 1.69
N VAL A 111 1.17 -0.20 1.61
CA VAL A 111 2.32 0.12 0.76
C VAL A 111 3.39 0.82 1.59
N PRO A 112 4.67 0.83 1.16
CA PRO A 112 5.73 1.50 1.88
C PRO A 112 5.47 3.00 2.09
N LEU A 113 6.15 3.58 3.05
CA LEU A 113 6.15 5.03 3.28
C LEU A 113 6.69 5.80 2.06
N GLY A 114 6.34 7.08 1.97
CA GLY A 114 6.81 7.97 0.91
C GLY A 114 5.86 8.09 -0.26
N VAL A 115 4.61 7.63 -0.09
CA VAL A 115 3.52 7.80 -1.05
C VAL A 115 2.79 9.14 -0.84
N LEU A 116 2.20 9.67 -1.90
CA LEU A 116 1.40 10.90 -1.89
C LEU A 116 -0.04 10.58 -1.50
N LEU A 117 -0.41 10.86 -0.26
CA LEU A 117 -1.71 10.48 0.33
C LEU A 117 -2.94 11.01 -0.41
N PRO A 118 -2.96 12.26 -0.95
CA PRO A 118 -4.15 12.78 -1.65
C PRO A 118 -4.55 11.98 -2.90
N PHE A 119 -3.61 11.25 -3.50
CA PHE A 119 -3.89 10.43 -4.69
C PHE A 119 -4.55 9.09 -4.34
N GLY A 120 -4.47 8.65 -3.08
CA GLY A 120 -4.96 7.33 -2.68
C GLY A 120 -4.15 6.19 -3.28
N LEU A 121 -4.63 4.97 -3.04
CA LEU A 121 -4.10 3.73 -3.63
C LEU A 121 -5.10 3.18 -4.65
N THR A 122 -4.65 2.92 -5.85
CA THR A 122 -5.48 2.28 -6.89
C THR A 122 -5.32 0.78 -6.81
N TRP A 123 -6.45 0.07 -6.74
CA TRP A 123 -6.55 -1.39 -6.73
C TRP A 123 -7.11 -1.86 -8.06
N GLN A 124 -6.46 -2.79 -8.71
CA GLN A 124 -6.88 -3.29 -10.02
C GLN A 124 -6.58 -4.79 -10.14
N ILE A 125 -7.58 -5.60 -10.45
CA ILE A 125 -7.44 -7.04 -10.68
C ILE A 125 -7.31 -7.26 -12.19
N ASP A 126 -6.22 -7.89 -12.64
CA ASP A 126 -5.95 -8.32 -14.04
C ASP A 126 -6.28 -7.26 -15.11
N GLY A 127 -5.95 -6.00 -14.87
CA GLY A 127 -6.24 -4.91 -15.81
C GLY A 127 -7.71 -4.53 -15.92
N GLY A 128 -8.59 -5.09 -15.08
CA GLY A 128 -10.00 -4.72 -15.00
C GLY A 128 -10.21 -3.29 -14.51
N LYS A 129 -11.43 -2.93 -14.14
CA LYS A 129 -11.76 -1.57 -13.68
C LYS A 129 -10.99 -1.22 -12.40
N PRO A 130 -10.16 -0.16 -12.39
CA PRO A 130 -9.44 0.27 -11.21
C PRO A 130 -10.41 0.89 -10.18
N ILE A 131 -10.13 0.64 -8.89
CA ILE A 131 -10.82 1.24 -7.75
C ILE A 131 -9.81 2.09 -7.00
N ARG A 132 -10.12 3.36 -6.81
CA ARG A 132 -9.30 4.27 -6.02
C ARG A 132 -9.77 4.26 -4.56
N VAL A 133 -8.86 3.92 -3.64
CA VAL A 133 -9.12 3.83 -2.20
C VAL A 133 -8.28 4.87 -1.48
N PRO A 134 -8.87 5.76 -0.68
CA PRO A 134 -8.11 6.75 0.07
C PRO A 134 -7.24 6.06 1.13
N PHE A 135 -6.10 6.65 1.44
CA PHE A 135 -5.30 6.21 2.59
C PHE A 135 -6.03 6.57 3.88
N MET A 136 -6.10 5.61 4.78
CA MET A 136 -6.77 5.75 6.07
C MET A 136 -5.79 6.15 7.16
N LEU A 137 -4.61 5.53 7.18
CA LEU A 137 -3.54 5.82 8.16
C LEU A 137 -2.17 5.48 7.58
N CYS A 138 -1.15 6.07 8.16
CA CYS A 138 0.25 5.63 8.01
C CYS A 138 0.83 5.38 9.39
N ASP A 139 1.44 4.22 9.56
CA ASP A 139 2.27 3.86 10.71
C ASP A 139 3.77 4.09 10.38
N PRO A 140 4.72 3.82 11.30
CA PRO A 140 6.15 4.00 11.02
C PRO A 140 6.72 3.10 9.91
N GLN A 141 5.97 2.13 9.40
CA GLN A 141 6.44 1.14 8.42
C GLN A 141 5.70 1.24 7.08
N SER A 142 4.44 1.65 7.07
CA SER A 142 3.58 1.59 5.90
C SER A 142 2.44 2.60 5.93
N CYS A 143 1.82 2.83 4.77
CA CYS A 143 0.53 3.52 4.64
C CYS A 143 -0.53 2.54 4.18
N ALA A 144 -1.66 2.52 4.87
CA ALA A 144 -2.74 1.56 4.65
C ALA A 144 -4.01 2.22 4.10
N THR A 145 -4.68 1.48 3.24
CA THR A 145 -6.02 1.76 2.71
C THR A 145 -6.97 0.66 3.13
N GLN A 146 -8.24 0.99 3.30
CA GLN A 146 -9.27 0.05 3.72
C GLN A 146 -10.51 0.18 2.85
N LEU A 147 -11.10 -0.94 2.47
CA LEU A 147 -12.30 -1.00 1.65
C LEU A 147 -13.22 -2.10 2.15
N VAL A 148 -14.49 -1.76 2.43
CA VAL A 148 -15.54 -2.76 2.62
C VAL A 148 -15.88 -3.32 1.25
N ILE A 149 -15.75 -4.63 1.09
CA ILE A 149 -15.99 -5.33 -0.17
C ILE A 149 -17.19 -6.27 -0.05
N ASN A 150 -17.60 -6.83 -1.17
CA ASN A 150 -18.69 -7.80 -1.24
C ASN A 150 -18.22 -9.12 -1.84
N GLU A 151 -19.10 -10.13 -1.82
CA GLU A 151 -18.83 -11.46 -2.37
C GLU A 151 -18.44 -11.41 -3.87
N ALA A 152 -19.00 -10.47 -4.64
CA ALA A 152 -18.65 -10.33 -6.05
C ALA A 152 -17.17 -9.92 -6.22
N TYR A 153 -16.65 -9.04 -5.32
CA TYR A 153 -15.24 -8.69 -5.32
C TYR A 153 -14.35 -9.85 -4.88
N VAL A 154 -14.75 -10.61 -3.85
CA VAL A 154 -14.05 -11.84 -3.46
C VAL A 154 -13.99 -12.85 -4.62
N ASN A 155 -15.09 -13.02 -5.35
CA ASN A 155 -15.14 -13.87 -6.54
C ASN A 155 -14.20 -13.36 -7.65
N SER A 156 -14.00 -12.05 -7.76
CA SER A 156 -13.01 -11.48 -8.69
C SER A 156 -11.58 -11.78 -8.24
N LEU A 157 -11.29 -11.72 -6.93
CA LEU A 157 -10.01 -12.15 -6.38
C LEU A 157 -9.74 -13.65 -6.60
N LYS A 158 -10.77 -14.49 -6.42
CA LYS A 158 -10.66 -15.94 -6.65
C LYS A 158 -10.35 -16.32 -8.10
N LYS A 159 -10.86 -15.57 -9.04
CA LYS A 159 -10.69 -15.81 -10.49
C LYS A 159 -9.47 -15.09 -11.07
N GLY A 160 -8.97 -14.07 -10.36
CA GLY A 160 -7.88 -13.23 -10.82
C GLY A 160 -6.52 -13.87 -10.66
N GLY A 161 -5.55 -13.40 -11.44
CA GLY A 161 -4.15 -13.77 -11.35
C GLY A 161 -3.33 -12.81 -10.50
N VAL A 162 -3.60 -11.50 -10.63
CA VAL A 162 -2.82 -10.44 -9.96
C VAL A 162 -3.73 -9.31 -9.50
N LEU A 163 -3.59 -8.92 -8.24
CA LEU A 163 -4.10 -7.65 -7.72
C LEU A 163 -2.96 -6.63 -7.77
N LYS A 164 -3.09 -5.65 -8.67
CA LYS A 164 -2.14 -4.55 -8.83
C LYS A 164 -2.52 -3.39 -7.91
N LEU A 165 -1.57 -2.98 -7.07
CA LEU A 165 -1.67 -1.80 -6.21
C LEU A 165 -0.79 -0.69 -6.79
N THR A 166 -1.38 0.48 -7.07
CA THR A 166 -0.64 1.61 -7.64
C THR A 166 -0.81 2.85 -6.76
N ALA A 167 0.29 3.38 -6.27
CA ALA A 167 0.38 4.64 -5.53
C ALA A 167 1.29 5.64 -6.27
N LYS A 168 1.17 6.94 -5.97
CA LYS A 168 2.13 7.95 -6.42
C LYS A 168 3.21 8.13 -5.36
N ASN A 169 4.48 8.09 -5.75
CA ASN A 169 5.60 8.40 -4.87
C ASN A 169 5.86 9.92 -4.78
N ARG A 170 6.84 10.34 -3.97
CA ARG A 170 7.20 11.76 -3.77
C ARG A 170 7.60 12.49 -5.06
N GLN A 171 8.07 11.76 -6.08
CA GLN A 171 8.41 12.29 -7.40
C GLN A 171 7.23 12.30 -8.37
N ASN A 172 6.00 12.04 -7.87
CA ASN A 172 4.77 11.88 -8.66
C ASN A 172 4.84 10.76 -9.71
N LYS A 173 5.72 9.79 -9.51
CA LYS A 173 5.82 8.59 -10.35
C LYS A 173 4.99 7.47 -9.75
N ASP A 174 4.53 6.54 -10.59
CA ASP A 174 3.82 5.36 -10.13
C ASP A 174 4.75 4.41 -9.39
N LEU A 175 4.33 4.04 -8.17
CA LEU A 175 4.83 2.90 -7.43
C LEU A 175 3.81 1.77 -7.63
N VAL A 176 4.21 0.73 -8.34
CA VAL A 176 3.36 -0.41 -8.68
C VAL A 176 3.82 -1.61 -7.89
N ILE A 177 2.87 -2.28 -7.23
CA ILE A 177 3.10 -3.48 -6.43
C ILE A 177 2.09 -4.54 -6.89
N ASP A 178 2.60 -5.68 -7.28
CA ASP A 178 1.78 -6.81 -7.72
C ASP A 178 1.63 -7.82 -6.57
N ILE A 179 0.38 -8.05 -6.17
CA ILE A 179 -0.02 -9.07 -5.21
C ILE A 179 -0.49 -10.29 -6.02
N SER A 180 0.25 -11.38 -5.96
CA SER A 180 -0.13 -12.61 -6.67
C SER A 180 -1.39 -13.21 -6.06
N LEU A 181 -2.41 -13.46 -6.88
CA LEU A 181 -3.64 -14.15 -6.45
C LEU A 181 -3.52 -15.68 -6.60
N ALA A 182 -2.38 -16.18 -7.06
CA ALA A 182 -2.13 -17.62 -7.13
C ALA A 182 -2.24 -18.24 -5.72
N GLY A 183 -3.05 -19.28 -5.59
CA GLY A 183 -3.33 -19.95 -4.32
C GLY A 183 -4.39 -19.27 -3.44
N PHE A 184 -4.85 -18.06 -3.81
CA PHE A 184 -5.88 -17.35 -3.03
C PHE A 184 -7.12 -18.20 -2.80
N THR A 185 -7.69 -18.78 -3.86
CA THR A 185 -8.92 -19.58 -3.79
C THR A 185 -8.77 -20.81 -2.88
N SER A 186 -7.68 -21.56 -3.04
CA SER A 186 -7.44 -22.77 -2.25
C SER A 186 -7.28 -22.46 -0.75
N VAL A 187 -6.65 -21.33 -0.42
CA VAL A 187 -6.47 -20.88 0.98
C VAL A 187 -7.78 -20.29 1.54
N TYR A 188 -8.50 -19.49 0.74
CA TYR A 188 -9.77 -18.89 1.16
C TYR A 188 -10.81 -19.96 1.51
N ASP A 189 -10.97 -20.97 0.63
CA ASP A 189 -11.94 -22.04 0.80
C ASP A 189 -11.42 -23.19 1.71
N GLY A 190 -10.11 -23.24 1.95
CA GLY A 190 -9.46 -24.25 2.77
C GLY A 190 -9.54 -23.99 4.28
N ALA A 191 -8.97 -24.91 5.05
CA ALA A 191 -8.83 -24.78 6.49
C ALA A 191 -7.86 -23.63 6.86
N ALA A 192 -8.02 -23.07 8.08
CA ALA A 192 -7.07 -22.13 8.63
C ALA A 192 -5.70 -22.82 8.85
N ALA A 193 -4.62 -22.08 8.64
CA ALA A 193 -3.28 -22.57 8.94
C ALA A 193 -3.02 -22.59 10.46
N MET A 194 -3.61 -21.64 11.18
CA MET A 194 -3.44 -21.46 12.64
C MET A 194 -4.55 -20.59 13.22
N THR A 195 -4.61 -20.51 14.54
CA THR A 195 -5.44 -19.57 15.30
C THR A 195 -4.76 -18.20 15.45
N PHE A 196 -5.50 -17.18 15.86
CA PHE A 196 -4.94 -15.85 16.17
C PHE A 196 -3.95 -15.91 17.34
N ASP A 197 -4.21 -16.76 18.33
CA ASP A 197 -3.29 -16.94 19.46
C ASP A 197 -1.95 -17.53 19.02
N GLU A 198 -1.97 -18.54 18.17
CA GLU A 198 -0.76 -19.12 17.59
C GLU A 198 -0.01 -18.12 16.71
N PHE A 199 -0.75 -17.37 15.90
CA PHE A 199 -0.19 -16.31 15.08
C PHE A 199 0.50 -15.23 15.93
N ASN A 200 -0.15 -14.77 17.00
CA ASN A 200 0.42 -13.75 17.91
C ASN A 200 1.63 -14.28 18.66
N LYS A 201 1.62 -15.54 19.10
CA LYS A 201 2.79 -16.17 19.72
C LYS A 201 3.97 -16.25 18.77
N GLN A 202 3.74 -16.61 17.51
CA GLN A 202 4.81 -16.64 16.49
C GLN A 202 5.34 -15.22 16.19
N ALA A 203 4.45 -14.23 16.08
CA ALA A 203 4.83 -12.84 15.85
C ALA A 203 5.59 -12.23 17.05
N ALA A 204 5.28 -12.64 18.27
CA ALA A 204 5.94 -12.20 19.48
C ALA A 204 7.27 -12.93 19.76
N THR A 205 7.55 -14.03 19.06
CA THR A 205 8.82 -14.77 19.24
C THR A 205 9.94 -14.00 18.54
N PRO A 206 10.97 -13.55 19.28
CA PRO A 206 12.09 -12.83 18.69
C PRO A 206 12.77 -13.68 17.61
N THR A 207 13.04 -13.08 16.47
CA THR A 207 13.84 -13.72 15.44
C THR A 207 15.26 -14.01 15.95
N ALA A 208 15.95 -14.96 15.33
CA ALA A 208 17.34 -15.26 15.71
C ALA A 208 18.24 -14.02 15.68
N LEU A 209 17.99 -13.09 14.75
CA LEU A 209 18.72 -11.82 14.64
C LEU A 209 18.38 -10.86 15.81
N GLU A 210 17.10 -10.72 16.15
CA GLU A 210 16.67 -9.89 17.30
C GLU A 210 17.25 -10.41 18.61
N LYS A 211 17.28 -11.74 18.78
CA LYS A 211 17.92 -12.37 19.94
C LYS A 211 19.42 -12.08 19.99
N GLN A 212 20.14 -12.20 18.86
CA GLN A 212 21.55 -11.82 18.78
C GLN A 212 21.78 -10.34 19.09
N LEU A 213 20.91 -9.45 18.62
CA LEU A 213 21.02 -8.01 18.92
C LEU A 213 20.75 -7.72 20.39
N GLN A 214 19.79 -8.39 21.02
CA GLN A 214 19.52 -8.28 22.45
C GLN A 214 20.71 -8.78 23.27
N ASP A 215 21.23 -9.98 22.98
CA ASP A 215 22.38 -10.55 23.64
C ASP A 215 23.62 -9.64 23.52
N ARG A 216 23.83 -9.05 22.33
CA ARG A 216 24.93 -8.11 22.11
C ARG A 216 24.75 -6.78 22.86
N ALA A 217 23.53 -6.26 22.91
CA ALA A 217 23.22 -5.06 23.67
C ALA A 217 23.42 -5.28 25.16
N GLU A 218 23.10 -6.46 25.66
CA GLU A 218 23.31 -6.83 27.06
C GLU A 218 24.79 -6.99 27.41
N GLN A 219 25.58 -7.61 26.53
CA GLN A 219 27.04 -7.68 26.66
C GLN A 219 27.68 -6.28 26.70
N LEU A 220 27.26 -5.36 25.84
CA LEU A 220 27.75 -4.00 25.84
C LEU A 220 27.39 -3.24 27.13
N ARG A 221 26.17 -3.43 27.65
CA ARG A 221 25.76 -2.85 28.93
C ARG A 221 26.63 -3.37 30.11
N GLN A 222 26.92 -4.67 30.13
CA GLN A 222 27.79 -5.29 31.11
C GLN A 222 29.22 -4.73 31.04
N GLN A 223 29.76 -4.55 29.84
CA GLN A 223 31.09 -3.95 29.64
C GLN A 223 31.13 -2.49 30.09
N MET A 224 30.14 -1.69 29.76
CA MET A 224 30.05 -0.29 30.24
C MET A 224 29.81 -0.19 31.76
N GLY A 225 29.09 -1.14 32.34
CA GLY A 225 28.88 -1.22 33.78
C GLY A 225 30.13 -1.58 34.56
N THR A 226 31.06 -2.32 33.96
CA THR A 226 32.34 -2.69 34.58
C THR A 226 33.42 -1.61 34.41
N GLU A 227 33.36 -0.77 33.38
CA GLU A 227 34.28 0.36 33.20
C GLU A 227 33.82 1.66 33.88
N GLY A 228 32.54 1.75 34.31
CA GLY A 228 31.95 2.90 34.99
C GLY A 228 32.21 3.00 36.49
N GLY A 229 33.19 2.25 37.04
CA GLY A 229 33.69 2.37 38.42
C GLY A 229 34.65 3.52 38.65
N ALA A 230 34.56 4.62 37.87
CA ALA A 230 35.37 5.81 38.11
C ALA A 230 34.58 6.84 38.96
N THR A 231 35.02 7.00 40.19
CA THR A 231 34.90 8.07 41.16
C THR A 231 34.00 9.26 40.81
N PRO A 232 33.05 9.67 41.66
CA PRO A 232 32.33 10.91 41.51
C PRO A 232 33.30 12.10 41.47
N PRO A 233 33.09 13.12 40.64
CA PRO A 233 33.93 14.32 40.67
C PRO A 233 33.86 14.97 42.05
N ALA A 234 35.02 15.24 42.65
CA ALA A 234 35.16 15.95 43.89
C ALA A 234 34.39 17.27 43.86
N GLU A 235 33.57 17.48 44.86
CA GLU A 235 32.83 18.69 45.15
C GLU A 235 33.73 19.93 45.03
N ALA A 236 33.39 20.87 44.19
CA ALA A 236 34.10 22.13 44.03
C ALA A 236 33.99 22.95 45.34
N PRO A 237 35.08 23.57 45.85
CA PRO A 237 35.02 24.36 47.07
C PRO A 237 34.16 25.61 46.87
N ALA A 238 33.28 25.88 47.86
CA ALA A 238 32.42 27.04 47.93
C ALA A 238 33.24 28.33 47.91
N ALA A 239 32.86 29.29 47.07
CA ALA A 239 33.44 30.64 47.04
C ALA A 239 33.06 31.39 48.30
N PRO A 240 34.00 32.18 48.91
CA PRO A 240 33.69 33.00 50.08
C PRO A 240 32.85 34.21 49.71
N GLN A 241 31.89 34.56 50.62
CA GLN A 241 31.05 35.75 50.59
C GLN A 241 31.83 37.03 50.81
#